data_e413a8c10079d4770d2752ff0c24f53d
#
_entry.id   e413a8c10079d4770d2752ff0c24f53d
#
_cell.length_a   1.000
_cell.length_b   1.000
_cell.length_c   1.000
_cell.angle_alpha   90.00
_cell.angle_beta   90.00
_cell.angle_gamma   90.00
#
_symmetry.space_group_name_H-M   'P 1'
#
loop_
_entity.id
_entity.type
_entity.pdbx_description
1 polymer ?
#
loop_
_entity_poly.entity_id
_entity_poly.type
_entity_poly.pdbx_seq_one_letter_code
_entity_poly.pdbx_strand_id
1 'polypeptide(L)'
;AIETTALDKVELWGVQLPRVIWVLGAVLCVNVLAVLLLYKELKLSSFDPALATSLGISANLMHALLMILVAITAVASFASFGNLFVFAMLVVPPSAALLITDRMARVIVWSVLIAAGSAVLGHWLATVVPGALGYRSTSTAAMMAVACGGLFCLALIFGPNQGLLWRWWRLRTTAFNVLAEDLIGLLYRREEKATETGQAVLPLSGEASELAKLLETKQGIVRRVKSGLMKRGLVHQTAGRLELTEAGRQEAQRLVRAHRLWEQYLVERAEIPLSRIHVHAEQFEHYTSASMRDRLAEQTEGTDVDPHGSPIPPEQ
;
A
#
# COMPACT_ATOMS: atom_id res chain seq x y z
N ALA A 1 39.96 12.09 -12.30
CA ALA A 1 40.17 10.68 -11.88
C ALA A 1 39.57 9.68 -12.88
N ILE A 2 38.46 10.01 -13.57
CA ILE A 2 37.80 9.10 -14.56
C ILE A 2 38.64 9.03 -15.85
N GLU A 3 39.30 10.07 -16.25
CA GLU A 3 40.12 10.09 -17.48
C GLU A 3 41.38 9.20 -17.39
N THR A 4 41.99 9.03 -16.23
CA THR A 4 43.18 8.18 -16.06
C THR A 4 42.87 6.70 -16.05
N THR A 5 41.70 6.27 -15.58
CA THR A 5 41.26 4.85 -15.60
C THR A 5 40.75 4.36 -16.96
N ALA A 6 40.32 5.28 -17.84
CA ALA A 6 39.94 4.94 -19.21
C ALA A 6 41.15 4.69 -20.13
N LEU A 7 42.35 5.11 -19.74
CA LEU A 7 43.59 4.92 -20.51
C LEU A 7 44.28 3.59 -20.25
N ASP A 8 43.97 2.88 -19.15
CA ASP A 8 44.48 1.54 -18.85
C ASP A 8 43.69 0.50 -19.64
N LYS A 9 44.08 0.25 -20.87
CA LYS A 9 43.52 -0.81 -21.74
C LYS A 9 44.21 -2.12 -21.43
N VAL A 10 43.38 -3.12 -21.12
CA VAL A 10 43.84 -4.51 -20.97
C VAL A 10 43.33 -5.31 -22.15
N GLU A 11 44.27 -5.94 -22.87
CA GLU A 11 43.91 -6.92 -23.93
C GLU A 11 43.65 -8.29 -23.31
N LEU A 12 42.40 -8.69 -23.27
CA LEU A 12 42.02 -10.07 -22.98
C LEU A 12 41.24 -10.62 -24.17
N TRP A 13 41.65 -11.78 -24.68
CA TRP A 13 40.97 -12.47 -25.76
C TRP A 13 40.85 -11.66 -27.07
N GLY A 14 41.81 -10.77 -27.36
CA GLY A 14 41.84 -9.96 -28.57
C GLY A 14 40.92 -8.73 -28.57
N VAL A 15 40.27 -8.42 -27.44
CA VAL A 15 39.44 -7.24 -27.29
C VAL A 15 40.12 -6.24 -26.33
N GLN A 16 40.40 -5.04 -26.83
CA GLN A 16 40.97 -3.93 -26.03
C GLN A 16 39.86 -3.15 -25.33
N LEU A 17 39.58 -3.50 -24.07
CA LEU A 17 38.60 -2.77 -23.24
C LEU A 17 39.30 -2.12 -22.04
N PRO A 18 38.74 -1.00 -21.54
CA PRO A 18 39.20 -0.40 -20.28
C PRO A 18 39.14 -1.42 -19.13
N ARG A 19 40.18 -1.45 -18.30
CA ARG A 19 40.29 -2.34 -17.13
C ARG A 19 39.04 -2.32 -16.24
N VAL A 20 38.39 -1.17 -16.13
CA VAL A 20 37.14 -0.99 -15.36
C VAL A 20 36.01 -1.92 -15.83
N ILE A 21 35.87 -2.12 -17.15
CA ILE A 21 34.80 -2.98 -17.70
C ILE A 21 35.04 -4.45 -17.32
N TRP A 22 36.29 -4.91 -17.34
CA TRP A 22 36.63 -6.27 -16.93
C TRP A 22 36.38 -6.51 -15.44
N VAL A 23 36.78 -5.56 -14.58
CA VAL A 23 36.58 -5.68 -13.12
C VAL A 23 35.11 -5.66 -12.78
N LEU A 24 34.35 -4.68 -13.28
CA LEU A 24 32.92 -4.59 -13.00
C LEU A 24 32.12 -5.72 -13.64
N GLY A 25 32.53 -6.18 -14.83
CA GLY A 25 31.93 -7.35 -15.48
C GLY A 25 32.14 -8.64 -14.68
N ALA A 26 33.34 -8.86 -14.15
CA ALA A 26 33.63 -10.00 -13.28
C ALA A 26 32.80 -9.94 -11.98
N VAL A 27 32.74 -8.78 -11.32
CA VAL A 27 31.91 -8.58 -10.11
C VAL A 27 30.43 -8.81 -10.42
N LEU A 28 29.95 -8.31 -11.56
CA LEU A 28 28.57 -8.54 -11.99
C LEU A 28 28.29 -10.05 -12.19
N CYS A 29 29.17 -10.77 -12.89
CA CYS A 29 29.03 -12.21 -13.09
C CYS A 29 28.99 -12.97 -11.76
N VAL A 30 29.86 -12.64 -10.82
CA VAL A 30 29.88 -13.28 -9.49
C VAL A 30 28.57 -12.99 -8.73
N ASN A 31 28.11 -11.74 -8.74
CA ASN A 31 26.84 -11.39 -8.07
C ASN A 31 25.64 -12.08 -8.71
N VAL A 32 25.53 -12.08 -10.02
CA VAL A 32 24.43 -12.74 -10.74
C VAL A 32 24.44 -14.23 -10.46
N LEU A 33 25.62 -14.88 -10.52
CA LEU A 33 25.75 -16.30 -10.24
C LEU A 33 25.37 -16.62 -8.79
N ALA A 34 25.85 -15.85 -7.82
CA ALA A 34 25.52 -16.03 -6.41
C ALA A 34 24.00 -15.88 -6.16
N VAL A 35 23.38 -14.85 -6.74
CA VAL A 35 21.93 -14.63 -6.59
C VAL A 35 21.15 -15.75 -7.29
N LEU A 36 21.52 -16.19 -8.48
CA LEU A 36 20.79 -17.26 -9.19
C LEU A 36 20.90 -18.60 -8.47
N LEU A 37 22.10 -18.97 -8.01
CA LEU A 37 22.34 -20.25 -7.35
C LEU A 37 21.70 -20.29 -5.95
N LEU A 38 21.79 -19.22 -5.19
CA LEU A 38 21.38 -19.15 -3.78
C LEU A 38 20.09 -18.35 -3.57
N TYR A 39 19.29 -18.14 -4.63
CA TYR A 39 18.09 -17.29 -4.55
C TYR A 39 17.10 -17.73 -3.47
N LYS A 40 16.89 -19.04 -3.34
CA LYS A 40 15.94 -19.60 -2.37
C LYS A 40 16.46 -19.46 -0.94
N GLU A 41 17.71 -19.76 -0.72
CA GLU A 41 18.38 -19.70 0.58
C GLU A 41 18.50 -18.25 1.06
N LEU A 42 18.92 -17.34 0.17
CA LEU A 42 19.01 -15.90 0.46
C LEU A 42 17.64 -15.30 0.75
N LYS A 43 16.62 -15.67 -0.02
CA LYS A 43 15.26 -15.20 0.22
C LYS A 43 14.75 -15.70 1.57
N LEU A 44 14.88 -16.98 1.86
CA LEU A 44 14.40 -17.58 3.12
C LEU A 44 15.10 -16.98 4.33
N SER A 45 16.42 -16.88 4.29
CA SER A 45 17.22 -16.31 5.39
C SER A 45 16.94 -14.82 5.64
N SER A 46 16.53 -14.08 4.62
CA SER A 46 16.21 -12.64 4.75
C SER A 46 14.83 -12.38 5.32
N PHE A 47 13.85 -13.25 5.07
CA PHE A 47 12.46 -13.06 5.55
C PHE A 47 12.18 -13.80 6.85
N ASP A 48 12.72 -14.99 7.02
CA ASP A 48 12.55 -15.81 8.23
C ASP A 48 13.84 -16.55 8.59
N PRO A 49 14.76 -15.91 9.35
CA PRO A 49 16.01 -16.51 9.78
C PRO A 49 15.81 -17.74 10.67
N ALA A 50 14.72 -17.77 11.46
CA ALA A 50 14.45 -18.89 12.37
C ALA A 50 14.05 -20.15 11.56
N LEU A 51 13.16 -19.99 10.60
CA LEU A 51 12.76 -21.06 9.68
C LEU A 51 13.95 -21.53 8.81
N ALA A 52 14.78 -20.61 8.30
CA ALA A 52 15.98 -20.99 7.57
C ALA A 52 16.89 -21.89 8.38
N THR A 53 17.14 -21.52 9.62
CA THR A 53 18.00 -22.29 10.54
C THR A 53 17.39 -23.66 10.88
N SER A 54 16.09 -23.76 11.08
CA SER A 54 15.40 -25.03 11.33
C SER A 54 15.45 -25.99 10.13
N LEU A 55 15.57 -25.46 8.91
CA LEU A 55 15.75 -26.22 7.69
C LEU A 55 17.21 -26.55 7.36
N GLY A 56 18.15 -26.25 8.27
CA GLY A 56 19.57 -26.52 8.11
C GLY A 56 20.35 -25.48 7.30
N ILE A 57 19.73 -24.34 6.97
CA ILE A 57 20.38 -23.24 6.27
C ILE A 57 20.91 -22.24 7.31
N SER A 58 22.22 -22.02 7.31
CA SER A 58 22.82 -21.04 8.22
C SER A 58 22.47 -19.60 7.79
N ALA A 59 21.49 -18.99 8.46
CA ALA A 59 21.07 -17.62 8.17
C ALA A 59 22.21 -16.60 8.32
N ASN A 60 23.09 -16.78 9.32
CA ASN A 60 24.24 -15.92 9.54
C ASN A 60 25.24 -15.98 8.38
N LEU A 61 25.47 -17.17 7.81
CA LEU A 61 26.36 -17.36 6.67
C LEU A 61 25.78 -16.69 5.41
N MET A 62 24.49 -16.83 5.18
CA MET A 62 23.80 -16.16 4.05
C MET A 62 23.86 -14.64 4.18
N HIS A 63 23.67 -14.13 5.38
CA HIS A 63 23.78 -12.70 5.64
C HIS A 63 25.22 -12.19 5.44
N ALA A 64 26.21 -12.89 5.96
CA ALA A 64 27.61 -12.56 5.75
C ALA A 64 28.00 -12.58 4.26
N LEU A 65 27.52 -13.58 3.51
CA LEU A 65 27.74 -13.67 2.06
C LEU A 65 27.16 -12.43 1.33
N LEU A 66 25.92 -12.05 1.63
CA LEU A 66 25.31 -10.85 1.07
C LEU A 66 26.13 -9.59 1.38
N MET A 67 26.57 -9.43 2.63
CA MET A 67 27.38 -8.27 3.01
C MET A 67 28.71 -8.22 2.27
N ILE A 68 29.37 -9.37 2.09
CA ILE A 68 30.63 -9.47 1.32
C ILE A 68 30.38 -9.09 -0.15
N LEU A 69 29.33 -9.61 -0.79
CA LEU A 69 29.01 -9.29 -2.18
C LEU A 69 28.72 -7.80 -2.36
N VAL A 70 27.96 -7.20 -1.44
CA VAL A 70 27.69 -5.75 -1.46
C VAL A 70 28.98 -4.94 -1.27
N ALA A 71 29.84 -5.35 -0.33
CA ALA A 71 31.11 -4.65 -0.07
C ALA A 71 32.06 -4.70 -1.27
N ILE A 72 32.21 -5.87 -1.91
CA ILE A 72 33.03 -6.02 -3.13
C ILE A 72 32.47 -5.13 -4.25
N THR A 73 31.16 -5.15 -4.46
CA THR A 73 30.50 -4.32 -5.47
C THR A 73 30.69 -2.83 -5.21
N ALA A 74 30.53 -2.39 -3.95
CA ALA A 74 30.71 -1.01 -3.58
C ALA A 74 32.16 -0.54 -3.79
N VAL A 75 33.14 -1.31 -3.32
CA VAL A 75 34.58 -0.96 -3.48
C VAL A 75 34.97 -0.89 -4.95
N ALA A 76 34.59 -1.86 -5.76
CA ALA A 76 34.88 -1.89 -7.20
C ALA A 76 34.24 -0.67 -7.92
N SER A 77 33.02 -0.32 -7.52
CA SER A 77 32.28 0.81 -8.11
C SER A 77 32.79 2.17 -7.66
N PHE A 78 33.20 2.33 -6.39
CA PHE A 78 33.77 3.58 -5.88
C PHE A 78 35.05 3.98 -6.60
N ALA A 79 35.92 3.00 -6.89
CA ALA A 79 37.14 3.23 -7.63
C ALA A 79 36.89 3.77 -9.05
N SER A 80 35.70 3.48 -9.62
CA SER A 80 35.40 3.80 -11.02
C SER A 80 34.53 5.06 -11.19
N PHE A 81 33.51 5.27 -10.36
CA PHE A 81 32.46 6.27 -10.60
C PHE A 81 32.36 7.34 -9.50
N GLY A 82 32.98 7.14 -8.37
CA GLY A 82 32.90 8.04 -7.21
C GLY A 82 31.72 7.70 -6.27
N ASN A 83 31.85 8.16 -5.03
CA ASN A 83 31.00 7.73 -3.92
C ASN A 83 29.53 8.11 -4.10
N LEU A 84 29.24 9.36 -4.50
CA LEU A 84 27.87 9.88 -4.58
C LEU A 84 27.00 9.08 -5.57
N PHE A 85 27.57 8.77 -6.74
CA PHE A 85 26.88 8.01 -7.77
C PHE A 85 26.59 6.58 -7.32
N VAL A 86 27.56 5.93 -6.68
CA VAL A 86 27.41 4.53 -6.24
C VAL A 86 26.34 4.40 -5.15
N PHE A 87 26.32 5.32 -4.17
CA PHE A 87 25.25 5.35 -3.16
C PHE A 87 23.86 5.55 -3.80
N ALA A 88 23.76 6.49 -4.73
CA ALA A 88 22.49 6.71 -5.43
C ALA A 88 22.03 5.45 -6.18
N MET A 89 22.93 4.78 -6.92
CA MET A 89 22.60 3.59 -7.70
C MET A 89 22.38 2.32 -6.86
N LEU A 90 22.96 2.23 -5.67
CA LEU A 90 22.77 1.08 -4.79
C LEU A 90 21.43 1.12 -4.04
N VAL A 91 21.02 2.31 -3.60
CA VAL A 91 19.87 2.47 -2.69
C VAL A 91 18.59 2.87 -3.42
N VAL A 92 18.69 3.79 -4.38
CA VAL A 92 17.49 4.41 -4.97
C VAL A 92 16.70 3.46 -5.90
N PRO A 93 17.31 2.70 -6.82
CA PRO A 93 16.55 1.81 -7.69
C PRO A 93 15.77 0.71 -6.96
N PRO A 94 16.36 -0.03 -5.98
CA PRO A 94 15.57 -1.01 -5.22
C PRO A 94 14.47 -0.36 -4.39
N SER A 95 14.71 0.82 -3.80
CA SER A 95 13.68 1.56 -3.07
C SER A 95 12.51 1.97 -3.99
N ALA A 96 12.81 2.44 -5.21
CA ALA A 96 11.79 2.75 -6.22
C ALA A 96 11.01 1.49 -6.65
N ALA A 97 11.69 0.37 -6.81
CA ALA A 97 11.06 -0.90 -7.18
C ALA A 97 10.09 -1.44 -6.11
N LEU A 98 10.41 -1.26 -4.82
CA LEU A 98 9.53 -1.60 -3.69
C LEU A 98 8.23 -0.77 -3.68
N LEU A 99 8.26 0.46 -4.18
CA LEU A 99 7.04 1.27 -4.34
C LEU A 99 6.11 0.74 -5.45
N ILE A 100 6.68 0.01 -6.41
CA ILE A 100 5.94 -0.53 -7.57
C ILE A 100 5.38 -1.93 -7.27
N THR A 101 6.12 -2.79 -6.54
CA THR A 101 5.74 -4.19 -6.33
C THR A 101 6.26 -4.78 -5.02
N ASP A 102 5.46 -5.69 -4.41
CA ASP A 102 5.81 -6.41 -3.18
C ASP A 102 6.44 -7.79 -3.45
N ARG A 103 6.51 -8.24 -4.70
CA ARG A 103 7.07 -9.56 -5.05
C ARG A 103 8.58 -9.45 -5.27
N MET A 104 9.39 -10.12 -4.44
CA MET A 104 10.86 -10.07 -4.44
C MET A 104 11.48 -10.23 -5.83
N ALA A 105 11.07 -11.23 -6.61
CA ALA A 105 11.60 -11.42 -7.97
C ALA A 105 11.32 -10.22 -8.89
N ARG A 106 10.13 -9.61 -8.79
CA ARG A 106 9.80 -8.42 -9.56
C ARG A 106 10.55 -7.18 -9.07
N VAL A 107 10.81 -7.07 -7.74
CA VAL A 107 11.63 -5.99 -7.18
C VAL A 107 13.02 -6.02 -7.80
N ILE A 108 13.65 -7.18 -7.90
CA ILE A 108 14.98 -7.33 -8.53
C ILE A 108 14.93 -6.87 -9.99
N VAL A 109 13.95 -7.33 -10.78
CA VAL A 109 13.82 -6.94 -12.19
C VAL A 109 13.59 -5.43 -12.33
N TRP A 110 12.64 -4.87 -11.59
CA TRP A 110 12.37 -3.43 -11.62
C TRP A 110 13.56 -2.59 -11.16
N SER A 111 14.31 -3.04 -10.14
CA SER A 111 15.54 -2.35 -9.70
C SER A 111 16.57 -2.25 -10.82
N VAL A 112 16.79 -3.35 -11.53
CA VAL A 112 17.73 -3.38 -12.67
C VAL A 112 17.24 -2.47 -13.81
N LEU A 113 15.95 -2.51 -14.14
CA LEU A 113 15.36 -1.66 -15.19
C LEU A 113 15.45 -0.18 -14.84
N ILE A 114 15.17 0.19 -13.58
CA ILE A 114 15.28 1.58 -13.11
C ILE A 114 16.73 2.04 -13.12
N ALA A 115 17.67 1.20 -12.67
CA ALA A 115 19.10 1.52 -12.69
C ALA A 115 19.60 1.72 -14.13
N ALA A 116 19.26 0.80 -15.05
CA ALA A 116 19.63 0.93 -16.47
C ALA A 116 18.98 2.18 -17.12
N GLY A 117 17.68 2.38 -16.85
CA GLY A 117 16.96 3.56 -17.34
C GLY A 117 17.56 4.88 -16.82
N SER A 118 17.93 4.94 -15.55
CA SER A 118 18.58 6.12 -14.96
C SER A 118 19.97 6.39 -15.55
N ALA A 119 20.71 5.34 -15.88
CA ALA A 119 22.02 5.49 -16.53
C ALA A 119 21.87 6.07 -17.95
N VAL A 120 20.93 5.55 -18.75
CA VAL A 120 20.65 6.06 -20.11
C VAL A 120 20.12 7.48 -20.07
N LEU A 121 19.09 7.73 -19.25
CA LEU A 121 18.49 9.06 -19.10
C LEU A 121 19.48 10.07 -18.56
N GLY A 122 20.27 9.70 -17.55
CA GLY A 122 21.29 10.58 -16.98
C GLY A 122 22.40 10.92 -17.97
N HIS A 123 22.84 9.99 -18.80
CA HIS A 123 23.80 10.27 -19.87
C HIS A 123 23.20 11.21 -20.92
N TRP A 124 21.97 10.98 -21.33
CA TRP A 124 21.27 11.85 -22.28
C TRP A 124 21.06 13.26 -21.70
N LEU A 125 20.64 13.38 -20.43
CA LEU A 125 20.53 14.67 -19.75
C LEU A 125 21.87 15.39 -19.63
N ALA A 126 22.97 14.66 -19.38
CA ALA A 126 24.31 15.23 -19.30
C ALA A 126 24.79 15.84 -20.63
N THR A 127 24.26 15.38 -21.75
CA THR A 127 24.61 15.93 -23.09
C THR A 127 23.69 17.10 -23.49
N VAL A 128 22.40 17.04 -23.16
CA VAL A 128 21.38 18.00 -23.64
C VAL A 128 21.25 19.21 -22.71
N VAL A 129 21.18 18.98 -21.39
CA VAL A 129 20.87 20.03 -20.42
C VAL A 129 21.92 21.15 -20.34
N PRO A 130 23.24 20.89 -20.37
CA PRO A 130 24.22 21.95 -20.34
C PRO A 130 24.11 22.90 -21.52
N GLY A 131 23.91 22.36 -22.72
CA GLY A 131 23.72 23.17 -23.94
C GLY A 131 22.47 24.07 -23.87
N ALA A 132 21.39 23.57 -23.31
CA ALA A 132 20.14 24.34 -23.15
C ALA A 132 20.26 25.46 -22.09
N LEU A 133 21.13 25.28 -21.08
CA LEU A 133 21.34 26.25 -19.99
C LEU A 133 22.58 27.15 -20.20
N GLY A 134 23.26 27.02 -21.34
CA GLY A 134 24.44 27.83 -21.68
C GLY A 134 25.74 27.41 -20.97
N TYR A 135 25.81 26.23 -20.38
CA TYR A 135 27.00 25.67 -19.76
C TYR A 135 27.78 24.76 -20.72
N ARG A 136 29.12 24.73 -20.59
CA ARG A 136 29.99 23.94 -21.47
C ARG A 136 30.00 22.44 -21.18
N SER A 137 29.86 22.04 -19.92
CA SER A 137 29.84 20.63 -19.51
C SER A 137 29.26 20.45 -18.13
N THR A 138 28.81 19.24 -17.83
CA THR A 138 28.40 18.79 -16.50
C THR A 138 28.88 17.37 -16.20
N SER A 139 28.90 16.98 -14.94
CA SER A 139 29.30 15.63 -14.54
C SER A 139 28.21 14.60 -14.94
N THR A 140 28.56 13.65 -15.81
CA THR A 140 27.67 12.57 -16.23
C THR A 140 27.19 11.74 -15.02
N ALA A 141 28.07 11.46 -14.05
CA ALA A 141 27.70 10.72 -12.84
C ALA A 141 26.67 11.48 -11.98
N ALA A 142 26.82 12.81 -11.86
CA ALA A 142 25.83 13.63 -11.15
C ALA A 142 24.47 13.65 -11.85
N MET A 143 24.44 13.76 -13.18
CA MET A 143 23.19 13.73 -13.95
C MET A 143 22.50 12.36 -13.92
N MET A 144 23.26 11.27 -13.88
CA MET A 144 22.71 9.93 -13.66
C MET A 144 22.09 9.79 -12.27
N ALA A 145 22.72 10.35 -11.22
CA ALA A 145 22.16 10.36 -9.88
C ALA A 145 20.87 11.21 -9.82
N VAL A 146 20.81 12.35 -10.50
CA VAL A 146 19.60 13.18 -10.61
C VAL A 146 18.49 12.45 -11.36
N ALA A 147 18.80 11.78 -12.47
CA ALA A 147 17.84 10.96 -13.22
C ALA A 147 17.28 9.82 -12.36
N CYS A 148 18.14 9.15 -11.59
CA CYS A 148 17.75 8.10 -10.66
C CYS A 148 16.80 8.64 -9.57
N GLY A 149 17.12 9.78 -8.97
CA GLY A 149 16.25 10.47 -8.01
C GLY A 149 14.91 10.90 -8.62
N GLY A 150 14.93 11.39 -9.87
CA GLY A 150 13.71 11.71 -10.63
C GLY A 150 12.80 10.50 -10.84
N LEU A 151 13.36 9.36 -11.25
CA LEU A 151 12.60 8.10 -11.40
C LEU A 151 12.04 7.60 -10.06
N PHE A 152 12.79 7.77 -8.96
CA PHE A 152 12.30 7.47 -7.62
C PHE A 152 11.12 8.37 -7.23
N CYS A 153 11.22 9.68 -7.47
CA CYS A 153 10.11 10.60 -7.21
C CYS A 153 8.86 10.25 -8.03
N LEU A 154 9.03 9.84 -9.29
CA LEU A 154 7.93 9.36 -10.11
C LEU A 154 7.33 8.07 -9.52
N ALA A 155 8.15 7.11 -9.11
CA ALA A 155 7.68 5.90 -8.45
C ALA A 155 6.98 6.21 -7.11
N LEU A 156 7.47 7.18 -6.34
CA LEU A 156 6.87 7.61 -5.08
C LEU A 156 5.49 8.25 -5.28
N ILE A 157 5.30 9.03 -6.34
CA ILE A 157 4.02 9.68 -6.65
C ILE A 157 3.03 8.68 -7.26
N PHE A 158 3.45 7.93 -8.28
CA PHE A 158 2.60 7.10 -9.12
C PHE A 158 2.64 5.60 -8.82
N GLY A 159 3.48 5.16 -7.88
CA GLY A 159 3.61 3.73 -7.53
C GLY A 159 2.25 3.09 -7.21
N PRO A 160 1.89 1.95 -7.87
CA PRO A 160 0.56 1.35 -7.70
C PRO A 160 0.31 0.77 -6.31
N ASN A 161 1.37 0.33 -5.59
CA ASN A 161 1.23 -0.30 -4.28
C ASN A 161 1.33 0.70 -3.13
N GLN A 162 2.34 1.58 -3.15
CA GLN A 162 2.64 2.48 -2.05
C GLN A 162 2.76 3.95 -2.48
N GLY A 163 2.39 4.28 -3.71
CA GLY A 163 2.44 5.65 -4.22
C GLY A 163 1.55 6.60 -3.42
N LEU A 164 2.08 7.82 -3.19
CA LEU A 164 1.38 8.85 -2.43
C LEU A 164 0.01 9.19 -3.01
N LEU A 165 -0.09 9.26 -4.35
CA LEU A 165 -1.33 9.59 -5.05
C LEU A 165 -2.38 8.49 -4.86
N TRP A 166 -1.96 7.21 -5.00
CA TRP A 166 -2.83 6.05 -4.81
C TRP A 166 -3.29 5.89 -3.37
N ARG A 167 -2.36 6.09 -2.40
CA ARG A 167 -2.67 6.08 -0.96
C ARG A 167 -3.67 7.17 -0.59
N TRP A 168 -3.47 8.40 -1.08
CA TRP A 168 -4.36 9.51 -0.86
C TRP A 168 -5.77 9.26 -1.45
N TRP A 169 -5.82 8.69 -2.66
CA TRP A 169 -7.07 8.34 -3.31
C TRP A 169 -7.81 7.23 -2.55
N ARG A 170 -7.10 6.18 -2.15
CA ARG A 170 -7.65 5.08 -1.34
C ARG A 170 -8.20 5.58 0.00
N LEU A 171 -7.45 6.42 0.73
CA LEU A 171 -7.91 6.98 2.00
C LEU A 171 -9.20 7.81 1.82
N ARG A 172 -9.30 8.60 0.74
CA ARG A 172 -10.51 9.37 0.46
C ARG A 172 -11.71 8.50 0.08
N THR A 173 -11.49 7.45 -0.72
CA THR A 173 -12.58 6.55 -1.10
C THR A 173 -13.06 5.70 0.07
N THR A 174 -12.14 5.21 0.91
CA THR A 174 -12.51 4.44 2.12
C THR A 174 -13.27 5.31 3.11
N ALA A 175 -12.78 6.51 3.44
CA ALA A 175 -13.49 7.42 4.33
C ALA A 175 -14.88 7.82 3.79
N PHE A 176 -15.00 7.97 2.47
CA PHE A 176 -16.28 8.24 1.83
C PHE A 176 -17.25 7.05 1.95
N ASN A 177 -16.78 5.82 1.76
CA ASN A 177 -17.61 4.62 1.87
C ASN A 177 -18.05 4.39 3.32
N VAL A 178 -17.16 4.53 4.29
CA VAL A 178 -17.49 4.43 5.73
C VAL A 178 -18.59 5.42 6.09
N LEU A 179 -18.44 6.69 5.75
CA LEU A 179 -19.49 7.69 6.01
C LEU A 179 -20.81 7.43 5.28
N ALA A 180 -20.76 6.79 4.11
CA ALA A 180 -21.96 6.39 3.38
C ALA A 180 -22.68 5.25 4.10
N GLU A 181 -21.95 4.27 4.60
CA GLU A 181 -22.43 3.14 5.38
C GLU A 181 -22.99 3.60 6.74
N ASP A 182 -22.30 4.51 7.45
CA ASP A 182 -22.79 5.13 8.69
C ASP A 182 -24.12 5.82 8.48
N LEU A 183 -24.29 6.56 7.38
CA LEU A 183 -25.52 7.28 7.08
C LEU A 183 -26.69 6.32 6.83
N ILE A 184 -26.50 5.25 6.03
CA ILE A 184 -27.57 4.26 5.81
C ILE A 184 -27.87 3.44 7.05
N GLY A 185 -26.85 3.08 7.85
CA GLY A 185 -27.02 2.41 9.13
C GLY A 185 -27.80 3.25 10.15
N LEU A 186 -27.52 4.56 10.21
CA LEU A 186 -28.25 5.51 11.07
C LEU A 186 -29.72 5.63 10.65
N LEU A 187 -30.00 5.69 9.36
CA LEU A 187 -31.38 5.72 8.83
C LEU A 187 -32.13 4.45 9.20
N TYR A 188 -31.49 3.28 9.01
CA TYR A 188 -32.09 1.98 9.33
C TYR A 188 -32.40 1.84 10.83
N ARG A 189 -31.46 2.14 11.71
CA ARG A 189 -31.66 2.09 13.18
C ARG A 189 -32.80 3.01 13.64
N ARG A 190 -33.02 4.14 12.96
CA ARG A 190 -34.17 5.03 13.24
C ARG A 190 -35.49 4.45 12.78
N GLU A 191 -35.56 3.84 11.59
CA GLU A 191 -36.75 3.13 11.10
C GLU A 191 -37.10 1.97 12.04
N GLU A 192 -36.12 1.16 12.45
CA GLU A 192 -36.28 0.05 13.37
C GLU A 192 -36.87 0.51 14.72
N LYS A 193 -36.25 1.53 15.33
CA LYS A 193 -36.70 2.06 16.63
C LYS A 193 -38.11 2.65 16.59
N ALA A 194 -38.48 3.28 15.48
CA ALA A 194 -39.84 3.78 15.30
C ALA A 194 -40.86 2.64 15.17
N THR A 195 -40.49 1.56 14.51
CA THR A 195 -41.34 0.36 14.38
C THR A 195 -41.56 -0.32 15.74
N GLU A 196 -40.50 -0.43 16.56
CA GLU A 196 -40.58 -1.03 17.91
C GLU A 196 -41.42 -0.19 18.89
N THR A 197 -41.31 1.13 18.82
CA THR A 197 -42.03 2.02 19.76
C THR A 197 -43.43 2.39 19.27
N GLY A 198 -43.85 1.96 18.08
CA GLY A 198 -45.13 2.34 17.47
C GLY A 198 -45.25 3.85 17.18
N GLN A 199 -44.16 4.58 17.24
CA GLN A 199 -44.10 6.03 16.98
C GLN A 199 -43.83 6.28 15.49
N ALA A 200 -44.31 7.41 14.98
CA ALA A 200 -43.97 7.82 13.62
C ALA A 200 -42.46 8.00 13.50
N VAL A 201 -41.86 7.46 12.44
CA VAL A 201 -40.42 7.68 12.15
C VAL A 201 -40.13 9.16 12.17
N LEU A 202 -39.29 9.63 13.10
CA LEU A 202 -38.82 11.00 13.10
C LEU A 202 -37.93 11.19 11.86
N PRO A 203 -38.41 11.90 10.83
CA PRO A 203 -37.72 11.99 9.57
C PRO A 203 -36.39 12.72 9.76
N LEU A 204 -35.34 12.15 9.20
CA LEU A 204 -34.06 12.82 9.14
C LEU A 204 -34.12 13.90 8.05
N SER A 205 -33.81 15.14 8.44
CA SER A 205 -33.69 16.23 7.47
C SER A 205 -32.60 15.87 6.45
N GLY A 206 -32.91 16.02 5.18
CA GLY A 206 -31.95 15.85 4.11
C GLY A 206 -30.95 17.02 3.99
N GLU A 207 -30.95 17.97 4.93
CA GLU A 207 -30.04 19.09 4.95
C GLU A 207 -28.62 18.65 5.35
N ALA A 208 -27.65 19.02 4.52
CA ALA A 208 -26.25 18.65 4.74
C ALA A 208 -25.67 19.24 6.05
N SER A 209 -26.25 20.32 6.57
CA SER A 209 -25.87 20.98 7.82
C SER A 209 -26.21 20.12 9.04
N GLU A 210 -27.39 19.54 9.05
CA GLU A 210 -27.89 18.71 10.15
C GLU A 210 -27.21 17.33 10.13
N LEU A 211 -27.12 16.71 8.97
CA LEU A 211 -26.39 15.47 8.77
C LEU A 211 -24.89 15.59 9.14
N ALA A 212 -24.28 16.73 8.86
CA ALA A 212 -22.88 16.98 9.20
C ALA A 212 -22.63 17.06 10.71
N LYS A 213 -23.59 17.54 11.48
CA LYS A 213 -23.53 17.54 12.93
C LYS A 213 -23.69 16.13 13.50
N LEU A 214 -24.60 15.34 12.94
CA LEU A 214 -24.85 13.96 13.38
C LEU A 214 -23.69 13.02 13.09
N LEU A 215 -23.01 13.21 11.94
CA LEU A 215 -21.87 12.40 11.51
C LEU A 215 -20.52 13.03 11.89
N GLU A 216 -20.51 14.06 12.71
CA GLU A 216 -19.33 14.80 13.18
C GLU A 216 -18.34 15.15 12.06
N THR A 217 -18.86 15.49 10.85
CA THR A 217 -18.05 15.71 9.66
C THR A 217 -18.40 17.01 8.93
N LYS A 218 -17.63 17.36 7.90
CA LYS A 218 -17.82 18.60 7.14
C LYS A 218 -19.02 18.51 6.20
N GLN A 219 -19.86 19.56 6.11
CA GLN A 219 -21.03 19.63 5.23
C GLN A 219 -20.75 19.29 3.76
N GLY A 220 -19.57 19.70 3.24
CA GLY A 220 -19.18 19.42 1.88
C GLY A 220 -18.95 17.91 1.58
N ILE A 221 -18.51 17.16 2.59
CA ILE A 221 -18.33 15.71 2.50
C ILE A 221 -19.71 15.05 2.52
N VAL A 222 -20.56 15.40 3.47
CA VAL A 222 -21.92 14.86 3.57
C VAL A 222 -22.73 15.10 2.29
N ARG A 223 -22.63 16.29 1.70
CA ARG A 223 -23.29 16.58 0.42
C ARG A 223 -22.85 15.62 -0.69
N ARG A 224 -21.55 15.28 -0.75
CA ARG A 224 -21.02 14.31 -1.72
C ARG A 224 -21.48 12.87 -1.40
N VAL A 225 -21.44 12.47 -0.13
CA VAL A 225 -21.91 11.16 0.35
C VAL A 225 -23.38 10.96 -0.02
N LYS A 226 -24.24 11.91 0.35
CA LYS A 226 -25.66 11.90 0.01
C LYS A 226 -25.89 11.80 -1.50
N SER A 227 -25.22 12.64 -2.28
CA SER A 227 -25.30 12.56 -3.76
C SER A 227 -24.83 11.22 -4.31
N GLY A 228 -23.79 10.63 -3.73
CA GLY A 228 -23.29 9.29 -4.07
C GLY A 228 -24.30 8.20 -3.77
N LEU A 229 -24.90 8.22 -2.59
CA LEU A 229 -25.94 7.27 -2.19
C LEU A 229 -27.21 7.37 -3.06
N MET A 230 -27.62 8.59 -3.40
CA MET A 230 -28.75 8.82 -4.32
C MET A 230 -28.44 8.29 -5.72
N LYS A 231 -27.23 8.51 -6.25
CA LYS A 231 -26.81 7.95 -7.56
C LYS A 231 -26.75 6.42 -7.56
N ARG A 232 -26.39 5.81 -6.44
CA ARG A 232 -26.39 4.37 -6.25
C ARG A 232 -27.80 3.80 -6.01
N GLY A 233 -28.81 4.65 -5.88
CA GLY A 233 -30.19 4.25 -5.62
C GLY A 233 -30.43 3.66 -4.22
N LEU A 234 -29.56 3.95 -3.26
CA LEU A 234 -29.68 3.45 -1.88
C LEU A 234 -30.54 4.35 -1.00
N VAL A 235 -30.60 5.63 -1.31
CA VAL A 235 -31.45 6.60 -0.62
C VAL A 235 -32.21 7.48 -1.63
N HIS A 236 -33.36 7.94 -1.23
CA HIS A 236 -34.12 8.96 -1.97
C HIS A 236 -34.48 10.13 -1.04
N GLN A 237 -34.79 11.25 -1.62
CA GLN A 237 -35.22 12.42 -0.87
C GLN A 237 -36.64 12.80 -1.25
N THR A 238 -37.56 12.76 -0.29
CA THR A 238 -38.98 13.08 -0.44
C THR A 238 -39.33 14.22 0.51
N ALA A 239 -39.87 15.32 -0.01
CA ALA A 239 -40.26 16.48 0.79
C ALA A 239 -39.17 17.01 1.75
N GLY A 240 -37.91 17.04 1.32
CA GLY A 240 -36.77 17.46 2.14
C GLY A 240 -36.25 16.43 3.14
N ARG A 241 -36.84 15.24 3.21
CA ARG A 241 -36.47 14.13 4.10
C ARG A 241 -35.66 13.09 3.35
N LEU A 242 -34.69 12.50 4.03
CA LEU A 242 -33.87 11.43 3.51
C LEU A 242 -34.42 10.08 3.96
N GLU A 243 -34.72 9.20 3.03
CA GLU A 243 -35.32 7.88 3.26
C GLU A 243 -34.54 6.80 2.54
N LEU A 244 -34.51 5.58 3.11
CA LEU A 244 -33.90 4.42 2.47
C LEU A 244 -34.79 3.89 1.34
N THR A 245 -34.17 3.48 0.24
CA THR A 245 -34.83 2.62 -0.74
C THR A 245 -34.83 1.17 -0.25
N GLU A 246 -35.52 0.27 -0.95
CA GLU A 246 -35.48 -1.16 -0.61
C GLU A 246 -34.05 -1.72 -0.68
N ALA A 247 -33.29 -1.35 -1.72
CA ALA A 247 -31.87 -1.71 -1.84
C ALA A 247 -31.02 -1.10 -0.72
N GLY A 248 -31.29 0.16 -0.33
CA GLY A 248 -30.62 0.81 0.78
C GLY A 248 -30.91 0.16 2.12
N ARG A 249 -32.15 -0.32 2.33
CA ARG A 249 -32.55 -1.05 3.54
C ARG A 249 -31.83 -2.40 3.65
N GLN A 250 -31.75 -3.15 2.56
CA GLN A 250 -31.01 -4.40 2.53
C GLN A 250 -29.51 -4.21 2.84
N GLU A 251 -28.88 -3.20 2.28
CA GLU A 251 -27.47 -2.90 2.54
C GLU A 251 -27.25 -2.44 3.99
N ALA A 252 -28.12 -1.57 4.52
CA ALA A 252 -28.07 -1.15 5.91
C ALA A 252 -28.31 -2.32 6.89
N GLN A 253 -29.21 -3.24 6.54
CA GLN A 253 -29.49 -4.42 7.33
C GLN A 253 -28.28 -5.34 7.45
N ARG A 254 -27.53 -5.54 6.35
CA ARG A 254 -26.26 -6.29 6.35
C ARG A 254 -25.22 -5.66 7.27
N LEU A 255 -25.11 -4.33 7.25
CA LEU A 255 -24.18 -3.58 8.09
C LEU A 255 -24.55 -3.72 9.57
N VAL A 256 -25.83 -3.46 9.92
CA VAL A 256 -26.33 -3.58 11.30
C VAL A 256 -26.20 -4.99 11.83
N ARG A 257 -26.44 -6.02 10.98
CA ARG A 257 -26.21 -7.42 11.34
C ARG A 257 -24.73 -7.64 11.67
N ALA A 258 -23.81 -7.18 10.83
CA ALA A 258 -22.37 -7.30 11.08
C ALA A 258 -21.98 -6.65 12.41
N HIS A 259 -22.47 -5.44 12.68
CA HIS A 259 -22.24 -4.73 13.93
C HIS A 259 -22.68 -5.54 15.16
N ARG A 260 -23.94 -6.00 15.17
CA ARG A 260 -24.51 -6.74 16.30
C ARG A 260 -23.84 -8.11 16.52
N LEU A 261 -23.45 -8.79 15.45
CA LEU A 261 -22.67 -10.04 15.54
C LEU A 261 -21.28 -9.79 16.13
N TRP A 262 -20.63 -8.68 15.78
CA TRP A 262 -19.35 -8.31 16.38
C TRP A 262 -19.50 -7.96 17.85
N GLU A 263 -20.51 -7.19 18.25
CA GLU A 263 -20.78 -6.89 19.65
C GLU A 263 -20.97 -8.16 20.47
N GLN A 264 -21.78 -9.10 19.96
CA GLN A 264 -22.01 -10.40 20.62
C GLN A 264 -20.72 -11.22 20.74
N TYR A 265 -19.96 -11.34 19.65
CA TYR A 265 -18.70 -12.07 19.64
C TYR A 265 -17.66 -11.48 20.61
N LEU A 266 -17.55 -10.16 20.65
CA LEU A 266 -16.58 -9.46 21.51
C LEU A 266 -16.93 -9.63 23.00
N VAL A 267 -18.22 -9.72 23.35
CA VAL A 267 -18.65 -10.00 24.73
C VAL A 267 -18.41 -11.47 25.09
N GLU A 268 -18.86 -12.40 24.26
CA GLU A 268 -18.85 -13.83 24.60
C GLU A 268 -17.47 -14.46 24.50
N ARG A 269 -16.66 -14.08 23.52
CA ARG A 269 -15.37 -14.75 23.22
C ARG A 269 -14.14 -13.93 23.59
N ALA A 270 -14.23 -12.62 23.55
CA ALA A 270 -13.10 -11.74 23.85
C ALA A 270 -13.21 -11.10 25.24
N GLU A 271 -14.30 -11.34 25.98
CA GLU A 271 -14.55 -10.82 27.33
C GLU A 271 -14.38 -9.29 27.43
N ILE A 272 -14.70 -8.57 26.34
CA ILE A 272 -14.59 -7.11 26.31
C ILE A 272 -15.79 -6.49 27.05
N PRO A 273 -15.56 -5.52 27.96
CA PRO A 273 -16.64 -4.87 28.69
C PRO A 273 -17.63 -4.16 27.76
N LEU A 274 -18.93 -4.23 28.06
CA LEU A 274 -20.02 -3.58 27.33
C LEU A 274 -19.77 -2.10 26.99
N SER A 275 -19.06 -1.37 27.85
CA SER A 275 -18.73 0.04 27.62
C SER A 275 -17.75 0.28 26.46
N ARG A 276 -17.09 -0.76 25.95
CA ARG A 276 -16.04 -0.66 24.90
C ARG A 276 -16.37 -1.41 23.62
N ILE A 277 -17.34 -2.33 23.63
CA ILE A 277 -17.66 -3.19 22.48
C ILE A 277 -18.11 -2.38 21.28
N HIS A 278 -18.93 -1.36 21.49
CA HIS A 278 -19.50 -0.54 20.41
C HIS A 278 -18.43 0.07 19.50
N VAL A 279 -17.40 0.67 20.10
CA VAL A 279 -16.28 1.28 19.36
C VAL A 279 -15.51 0.26 18.52
N HIS A 280 -15.36 -0.97 19.02
CA HIS A 280 -14.67 -2.02 18.29
C HIS A 280 -15.54 -2.64 17.20
N ALA A 281 -16.82 -2.88 17.48
CA ALA A 281 -17.76 -3.39 16.50
C ALA A 281 -17.91 -2.43 15.30
N GLU A 282 -18.01 -1.11 15.57
CA GLU A 282 -18.05 -0.06 14.55
C GLU A 282 -16.80 -0.07 13.63
N GLN A 283 -15.64 -0.37 14.17
CA GLN A 283 -14.42 -0.48 13.36
C GLN A 283 -14.40 -1.71 12.46
N PHE A 284 -15.02 -2.83 12.87
CA PHE A 284 -14.97 -4.09 12.14
C PHE A 284 -16.12 -4.28 11.14
N GLU A 285 -17.27 -3.66 11.36
CA GLU A 285 -18.48 -3.86 10.53
C GLU A 285 -18.26 -3.54 9.05
N HIS A 286 -17.49 -2.47 8.74
CA HIS A 286 -17.18 -2.02 7.38
C HIS A 286 -16.28 -2.97 6.58
N TYR A 287 -15.56 -3.87 7.25
CA TYR A 287 -14.64 -4.83 6.63
C TYR A 287 -15.15 -6.26 6.67
N THR A 288 -16.37 -6.47 7.18
CA THR A 288 -16.93 -7.80 7.41
C THR A 288 -17.56 -8.36 6.15
N SER A 289 -16.93 -9.39 5.56
CA SER A 289 -17.46 -10.11 4.41
C SER A 289 -18.66 -11.01 4.78
N ALA A 290 -19.44 -11.45 3.80
CA ALA A 290 -20.53 -12.40 4.01
C ALA A 290 -20.05 -13.67 4.75
N SER A 291 -18.97 -14.29 4.26
CA SER A 291 -18.38 -15.47 4.90
C SER A 291 -17.88 -15.25 6.34
N MET A 292 -17.55 -14.01 6.68
CA MET A 292 -17.16 -13.64 8.05
C MET A 292 -18.39 -13.48 8.94
N ARG A 293 -19.50 -12.89 8.42
CA ARG A 293 -20.78 -12.81 9.14
C ARG A 293 -21.33 -14.21 9.47
N ASP A 294 -21.25 -15.16 8.50
CA ASP A 294 -21.68 -16.54 8.72
C ASP A 294 -20.88 -17.18 9.86
N ARG A 295 -19.56 -17.04 9.84
CA ARG A 295 -18.69 -17.56 10.92
C ARG A 295 -18.97 -16.91 12.29
N LEU A 296 -19.22 -15.61 12.32
CA LEU A 296 -19.59 -14.93 13.55
C LEU A 296 -20.91 -15.45 14.08
N ALA A 297 -21.92 -15.63 13.22
CA ALA A 297 -23.21 -16.19 13.58
C ALA A 297 -23.10 -17.63 14.12
N GLU A 298 -22.25 -18.46 13.52
CA GLU A 298 -21.96 -19.82 14.03
C GLU A 298 -21.27 -19.81 15.40
N GLN A 299 -20.40 -18.82 15.66
CA GLN A 299 -19.61 -18.73 16.89
C GLN A 299 -20.34 -18.06 18.06
N THR A 300 -21.39 -17.32 17.79
CA THR A 300 -22.25 -16.66 18.80
C THR A 300 -23.47 -17.47 19.18
N GLU A 301 -23.44 -18.81 19.01
CA GLU A 301 -24.44 -19.79 19.48
C GLU A 301 -25.88 -19.46 19.12
N GLY A 302 -26.13 -18.77 17.98
CA GLY A 302 -27.47 -18.54 17.44
C GLY A 302 -28.35 -17.61 18.29
N THR A 303 -27.76 -16.71 19.04
CA THR A 303 -28.54 -15.67 19.73
C THR A 303 -29.15 -14.69 18.72
N ASP A 304 -30.45 -14.55 18.77
CA ASP A 304 -31.24 -13.67 17.88
C ASP A 304 -31.18 -12.18 18.32
N VAL A 305 -30.47 -11.88 19.41
CA VAL A 305 -30.38 -10.54 20.00
C VAL A 305 -28.94 -10.18 20.33
N ASP A 306 -28.60 -8.91 20.21
CA ASP A 306 -27.31 -8.37 20.61
C ASP A 306 -27.20 -8.20 22.15
N PRO A 307 -26.01 -7.86 22.70
CA PRO A 307 -25.84 -7.67 24.15
C PRO A 307 -26.68 -6.53 24.74
N HIS A 308 -27.28 -5.69 23.91
CA HIS A 308 -28.18 -4.60 24.32
C HIS A 308 -29.67 -4.98 24.17
N GLY A 309 -29.98 -6.21 23.73
CA GLY A 309 -31.35 -6.72 23.56
C GLY A 309 -31.99 -6.36 22.23
N SER A 310 -31.25 -5.80 21.26
CA SER A 310 -31.81 -5.50 19.94
C SER A 310 -31.74 -6.72 19.03
N PRO A 311 -32.78 -6.98 18.21
CA PRO A 311 -32.82 -8.18 17.35
C PRO A 311 -31.74 -8.15 16.26
N ILE A 312 -31.02 -9.25 16.08
CA ILE A 312 -30.03 -9.37 14.99
C ILE A 312 -30.77 -9.63 13.68
N PRO A 313 -30.67 -8.74 12.66
CA PRO A 313 -31.37 -8.92 11.41
C PRO A 313 -31.00 -10.24 10.71
N PRO A 314 -31.93 -10.93 10.01
CA PRO A 314 -31.62 -12.14 9.27
C PRO A 314 -30.65 -11.87 8.10
N GLU A 315 -29.88 -12.88 7.68
CA GLU A 315 -29.08 -12.81 6.45
C GLU A 315 -30.04 -12.88 5.25
N GLN A 316 -29.83 -12.02 4.25
CA GLN A 316 -30.61 -11.97 3.02
C GLN A 316 -29.77 -12.36 1.82
#